data_8377e97df3059f151bbac956d992f96c
#
_entry.id   8377e97df3059f151bbac956d992f96c
#
_cell.length_a   1.000
_cell.length_b   1.000
_cell.length_c   1.000
_cell.angle_alpha   90.00
_cell.angle_beta   90.00
_cell.angle_gamma   90.00
#
_symmetry.space_group_name_H-M   'P 1'
#
loop_
_entity.id
_entity.type
_entity.pdbx_description
1 polymer ?
#
loop_
_entity_poly.entity_id
_entity_poly.type
_entity_poly.pdbx_seq_one_letter_code
_entity_poly.pdbx_strand_id
1 'polypeptide(L)'
;ARAEFAQLTGGIEPEVSAKPVVDWITAKHPLLWLALKKQEKPIVPLDIMLTRDRHILIISGPNAGGKSVCLKTVGLLQYMLQCGLSIPVSERSKVGVFSDIMIDIGDEQSIENDLSTYSSHLLNMKNMMRQAGERTLLLIDEFGTGTEPQIGGAMAEAVLNQFVKKHAWGVITTHYQNLKHYADSHDG
;
A
#
# COMPACT_ATOMS: atom_id res chain seq x y z
N ALA A 1 1.76 -22.45 16.83
CA ALA A 1 1.22 -21.11 16.47
C ALA A 1 1.60 -20.70 15.04
N ARG A 2 2.90 -20.50 14.65
CA ARG A 2 3.27 -20.04 13.31
C ARG A 2 2.85 -21.00 12.20
N ALA A 3 3.20 -22.29 12.32
CA ALA A 3 2.84 -23.32 11.34
C ALA A 3 1.32 -23.50 11.23
N GLU A 4 0.61 -23.47 12.34
CA GLU A 4 -0.85 -23.53 12.37
C GLU A 4 -1.49 -22.33 11.66
N PHE A 5 -0.97 -21.12 11.90
CA PHE A 5 -1.43 -19.93 11.19
C PHE A 5 -1.17 -20.01 9.67
N ALA A 6 0.00 -20.50 9.27
CA ALA A 6 0.32 -20.73 7.86
C ALA A 6 -0.66 -21.72 7.21
N GLN A 7 -0.97 -22.82 7.89
CA GLN A 7 -1.97 -23.81 7.41
C GLN A 7 -3.37 -23.19 7.29
N LEU A 8 -3.80 -22.43 8.31
CA LEU A 8 -5.11 -21.77 8.31
C LEU A 8 -5.27 -20.74 7.18
N THR A 9 -4.20 -20.02 6.88
CA THR A 9 -4.21 -18.94 5.89
C THR A 9 -3.68 -19.37 4.50
N GLY A 10 -3.25 -20.62 4.35
CA GLY A 10 -2.59 -21.07 3.12
C GLY A 10 -1.29 -20.31 2.86
N GLY A 11 -0.59 -19.91 3.92
CA GLY A 11 0.67 -19.19 3.83
C GLY A 11 1.80 -20.08 3.35
N ILE A 12 2.61 -19.54 2.47
CA ILE A 12 3.82 -20.18 1.93
C ILE A 12 5.06 -19.34 2.25
N GLU A 13 6.21 -19.88 1.98
CA GLU A 13 7.50 -19.18 1.99
C GLU A 13 7.90 -18.89 0.54
N PRO A 14 7.61 -17.67 0.02
CA PRO A 14 7.95 -17.31 -1.35
C PRO A 14 9.46 -17.09 -1.52
N GLU A 15 9.92 -17.00 -2.79
CA GLU A 15 11.28 -16.59 -3.08
C GLU A 15 11.54 -15.15 -2.62
N VAL A 16 12.49 -14.98 -1.69
CA VAL A 16 12.80 -13.68 -1.07
C VAL A 16 14.06 -13.07 -1.68
N SER A 17 13.93 -11.87 -2.22
CA SER A 17 15.04 -11.04 -2.71
C SER A 17 15.54 -10.09 -1.63
N ALA A 18 16.86 -9.92 -1.53
CA ALA A 18 17.44 -8.88 -0.67
C ALA A 18 17.21 -7.45 -1.21
N LYS A 19 16.79 -7.31 -2.48
CA LYS A 19 16.42 -6.03 -3.10
C LYS A 19 14.89 -5.88 -3.08
N PRO A 20 14.39 -4.64 -3.05
CA PRO A 20 12.95 -4.39 -3.20
C PRO A 20 12.41 -5.02 -4.48
N VAL A 21 11.33 -5.78 -4.34
CA VAL A 21 10.49 -6.30 -5.41
C VAL A 21 9.13 -6.66 -4.84
N VAL A 22 8.08 -6.35 -5.58
CA VAL A 22 6.71 -6.76 -5.29
C VAL A 22 6.16 -7.34 -6.59
N ASP A 23 6.11 -8.65 -6.69
CA ASP A 23 5.49 -9.38 -7.79
C ASP A 23 4.66 -10.50 -7.16
N TRP A 24 3.48 -10.12 -6.68
CA TRP A 24 2.63 -11.00 -5.92
C TRP A 24 1.44 -11.45 -6.75
N ILE A 25 1.25 -12.75 -6.76
CA ILE A 25 0.18 -13.42 -7.50
C ILE A 25 -0.75 -14.05 -6.49
N THR A 26 -2.05 -13.82 -6.65
CA THR A 26 -3.14 -14.34 -5.81
C THR A 26 -2.95 -14.06 -4.31
N ALA A 27 -2.41 -12.89 -3.96
CA ALA A 27 -2.24 -12.47 -2.59
C ALA A 27 -3.59 -12.30 -1.89
N LYS A 28 -3.73 -12.80 -0.66
CA LYS A 28 -4.97 -12.73 0.11
C LYS A 28 -4.73 -12.06 1.45
N HIS A 29 -5.61 -11.15 1.83
CA HIS A 29 -5.58 -10.59 3.18
C HIS A 29 -5.95 -11.70 4.19
N PRO A 30 -5.06 -12.14 5.07
CA PRO A 30 -5.27 -13.36 5.87
C PRO A 30 -6.49 -13.25 6.79
N LEU A 31 -6.67 -12.13 7.47
CA LEU A 31 -7.80 -11.93 8.38
C LEU A 31 -9.13 -11.81 7.63
N LEU A 32 -9.15 -11.10 6.49
CA LEU A 32 -10.34 -11.00 5.65
C LEU A 32 -10.71 -12.37 5.08
N TRP A 33 -9.72 -13.14 4.63
CA TRP A 33 -9.97 -14.48 4.12
C TRP A 33 -10.59 -15.38 5.19
N LEU A 34 -10.04 -15.40 6.40
CA LEU A 34 -10.60 -16.18 7.51
C LEU A 34 -12.03 -15.75 7.87
N ALA A 35 -12.30 -14.43 7.84
CA ALA A 35 -13.64 -13.91 8.11
C ALA A 35 -14.64 -14.31 7.01
N LEU A 36 -14.27 -14.19 5.74
CA LEU A 36 -15.11 -14.57 4.61
C LEU A 36 -15.32 -16.09 4.53
N LYS A 37 -14.30 -16.88 4.83
CA LYS A 37 -14.38 -18.34 4.88
C LYS A 37 -15.44 -18.82 5.89
N LYS A 38 -15.53 -18.17 7.06
CA LYS A 38 -16.59 -18.45 8.04
C LYS A 38 -18.00 -18.13 7.54
N GLN A 39 -18.11 -17.23 6.57
CA GLN A 39 -19.38 -16.82 5.94
C GLN A 39 -19.63 -17.53 4.62
N GLU A 40 -18.80 -18.51 4.24
CA GLU A 40 -18.84 -19.21 2.95
C GLU A 40 -18.81 -18.27 1.73
N LYS A 41 -18.15 -17.11 1.90
CA LYS A 41 -18.01 -16.11 0.83
C LYS A 41 -16.62 -16.21 0.18
N PRO A 42 -16.52 -16.04 -1.14
CA PRO A 42 -15.24 -16.02 -1.83
C PRO A 42 -14.45 -14.74 -1.47
N ILE A 43 -13.13 -14.87 -1.41
CA ILE A 43 -12.23 -13.71 -1.40
C ILE A 43 -11.76 -13.43 -2.82
N VAL A 44 -11.70 -12.15 -3.19
CA VAL A 44 -11.03 -11.72 -4.41
C VAL A 44 -9.53 -11.56 -4.10
N PRO A 45 -8.66 -12.36 -4.72
CA PRO A 45 -7.23 -12.22 -4.51
C PRO A 45 -6.67 -10.97 -5.18
N LEU A 46 -5.52 -10.51 -4.72
CA LEU A 46 -4.79 -9.38 -5.27
C LEU A 46 -3.59 -9.88 -6.09
N ASP A 47 -3.52 -9.44 -7.35
CA ASP A 47 -2.30 -9.51 -8.15
C ASP A 47 -1.70 -8.09 -8.19
N ILE A 48 -0.44 -7.96 -7.81
CA ILE A 48 0.26 -6.67 -7.78
C ILE A 48 1.71 -6.84 -8.20
N MET A 49 2.14 -6.00 -9.13
CA MET A 49 3.53 -5.97 -9.59
C MET A 49 4.05 -4.53 -9.52
N LEU A 50 5.09 -4.34 -8.70
CA LEU A 50 5.92 -3.14 -8.70
C LEU A 50 7.32 -3.54 -9.15
N THR A 51 7.89 -2.73 -10.03
CA THR A 51 9.24 -2.93 -10.57
C THR A 51 10.09 -1.69 -10.32
N ARG A 52 11.37 -1.76 -10.64
CA ARG A 52 12.25 -0.60 -10.49
C ARG A 52 11.84 0.59 -11.36
N ASP A 53 11.24 0.31 -12.53
CA ASP A 53 10.80 1.33 -13.48
C ASP A 53 9.34 1.78 -13.22
N ARG A 54 8.58 0.98 -12.47
CA ARG A 54 7.20 1.26 -12.06
C ARG A 54 7.05 0.91 -10.58
N HIS A 55 7.58 1.78 -9.75
CA HIS A 55 7.73 1.51 -8.31
C HIS A 55 6.61 2.10 -7.45
N ILE A 56 5.71 2.92 -8.02
CA ILE A 56 4.53 3.47 -7.33
C ILE A 56 3.25 3.08 -8.07
N LEU A 57 2.34 2.42 -7.37
CA LEU A 57 0.99 2.11 -7.85
C LEU A 57 0.01 3.14 -7.28
N ILE A 58 -0.69 3.84 -8.17
CA ILE A 58 -1.78 4.75 -7.80
C ILE A 58 -3.11 4.06 -8.07
N ILE A 59 -3.92 3.91 -7.03
CA ILE A 59 -5.26 3.32 -7.10
C ILE A 59 -6.30 4.42 -6.93
N SER A 60 -7.06 4.69 -7.98
CA SER A 60 -8.14 5.67 -7.96
C SER A 60 -9.51 4.98 -8.15
N GLY A 61 -10.56 5.60 -7.63
CA GLY A 61 -11.93 5.10 -7.77
C GLY A 61 -12.76 5.26 -6.50
N PRO A 62 -14.01 4.74 -6.48
CA PRO A 62 -14.89 4.83 -5.32
C PRO A 62 -14.37 3.98 -4.15
N ASN A 63 -14.68 4.39 -2.90
CA ASN A 63 -14.22 3.69 -1.69
C ASN A 63 -14.70 2.23 -1.62
N ALA A 64 -15.91 1.96 -2.10
CA ALA A 64 -16.48 0.61 -2.16
C ALA A 64 -15.71 -0.37 -3.09
N GLY A 65 -14.73 0.10 -3.87
CA GLY A 65 -13.95 -0.71 -4.81
C GLY A 65 -12.80 -1.52 -4.19
N GLY A 66 -12.63 -1.51 -2.87
CA GLY A 66 -11.59 -2.32 -2.20
C GLY A 66 -10.19 -1.68 -2.19
N LYS A 67 -10.05 -0.39 -2.50
CA LYS A 67 -8.75 0.34 -2.50
C LYS A 67 -7.99 0.18 -1.18
N SER A 68 -8.63 0.54 -0.07
CA SER A 68 -8.01 0.46 1.27
C SER A 68 -7.71 -0.99 1.67
N VAL A 69 -8.52 -1.96 1.21
CA VAL A 69 -8.23 -3.39 1.43
C VAL A 69 -6.99 -3.82 0.67
N CYS A 70 -6.81 -3.38 -0.57
CA CYS A 70 -5.60 -3.64 -1.36
C CYS A 70 -4.36 -3.11 -0.63
N LEU A 71 -4.39 -1.85 -0.22
CA LEU A 71 -3.30 -1.18 0.49
C LEU A 71 -2.98 -1.87 1.84
N LYS A 72 -4.01 -2.19 2.63
CA LYS A 72 -3.87 -2.92 3.90
C LYS A 72 -3.33 -4.35 3.67
N THR A 73 -3.70 -5.00 2.56
CA THR A 73 -3.17 -6.33 2.20
C THR A 73 -1.67 -6.25 1.93
N VAL A 74 -1.24 -5.29 1.10
CA VAL A 74 0.18 -5.11 0.80
C VAL A 74 0.98 -4.84 2.08
N GLY A 75 0.52 -3.92 2.92
CA GLY A 75 1.19 -3.58 4.17
C GLY A 75 1.31 -4.76 5.13
N LEU A 76 0.21 -5.45 5.36
CA LEU A 76 0.19 -6.59 6.29
C LEU A 76 1.08 -7.74 5.81
N LEU A 77 0.99 -8.13 4.53
CA LEU A 77 1.78 -9.23 4.00
C LEU A 77 3.27 -8.89 3.96
N GLN A 78 3.63 -7.67 3.60
CA GLN A 78 5.03 -7.23 3.62
C GLN A 78 5.59 -7.23 5.05
N TYR A 79 4.82 -6.75 6.01
CA TYR A 79 5.23 -6.77 7.42
C TYR A 79 5.37 -8.21 7.95
N MET A 80 4.40 -9.07 7.67
CA MET A 80 4.45 -10.50 8.03
C MET A 80 5.70 -11.17 7.47
N LEU A 81 5.99 -10.96 6.18
CA LEU A 81 7.17 -11.49 5.51
C LEU A 81 8.45 -11.07 6.25
N GLN A 82 8.60 -9.79 6.56
CA GLN A 82 9.79 -9.26 7.23
C GLN A 82 9.91 -9.68 8.70
N CYS A 83 8.81 -10.14 9.29
CA CYS A 83 8.80 -10.82 10.58
C CYS A 83 9.09 -12.34 10.48
N GLY A 84 9.39 -12.87 9.29
CA GLY A 84 9.65 -14.30 9.05
C GLY A 84 8.40 -15.16 9.15
N LEU A 85 7.23 -14.61 8.81
CA LEU A 85 5.98 -15.35 8.73
C LEU A 85 5.70 -15.74 7.26
N SER A 86 5.13 -16.93 7.08
CA SER A 86 4.57 -17.35 5.79
C SER A 86 3.41 -16.43 5.39
N ILE A 87 3.30 -16.14 4.10
CA ILE A 87 2.28 -15.24 3.57
C ILE A 87 1.40 -15.95 2.52
N PRO A 88 0.10 -15.65 2.45
CA PRO A 88 -0.84 -16.28 1.52
C PRO A 88 -0.74 -15.67 0.11
N VAL A 89 0.25 -16.08 -0.64
CA VAL A 89 0.50 -15.74 -2.04
C VAL A 89 0.74 -17.01 -2.87
N SER A 90 0.78 -16.91 -4.19
CA SER A 90 1.20 -18.02 -5.05
C SER A 90 2.70 -18.32 -4.90
N GLU A 91 3.11 -19.58 -5.08
CA GLU A 91 4.53 -20.00 -5.12
C GLU A 91 5.33 -19.28 -6.22
N ARG A 92 4.67 -18.77 -7.25
CA ARG A 92 5.30 -18.01 -8.33
C ARG A 92 5.57 -16.54 -7.97
N SER A 93 5.12 -16.10 -6.79
CA SER A 93 5.33 -14.72 -6.34
C SER A 93 6.78 -14.48 -5.96
N LYS A 94 7.27 -13.27 -6.28
CA LYS A 94 8.58 -12.78 -5.85
C LYS A 94 8.39 -11.64 -4.87
N VAL A 95 9.12 -11.71 -3.78
CA VAL A 95 9.01 -10.72 -2.70
C VAL A 95 10.38 -10.15 -2.39
N GLY A 96 10.42 -8.87 -2.05
CA GLY A 96 11.65 -8.19 -1.65
C GLY A 96 11.60 -7.69 -0.22
N VAL A 97 12.77 -7.30 0.29
CA VAL A 97 12.92 -6.72 1.61
C VAL A 97 13.10 -5.22 1.49
N PHE A 98 12.31 -4.47 2.24
CA PHE A 98 12.41 -3.02 2.39
C PHE A 98 13.10 -2.67 3.71
N SER A 99 13.88 -1.59 3.72
CA SER A 99 14.48 -1.08 4.95
C SER A 99 13.45 -0.42 5.85
N ASP A 100 12.46 0.24 5.22
CA ASP A 100 11.44 1.01 5.90
C ASP A 100 10.07 0.77 5.26
N ILE A 101 9.05 0.64 6.09
CA ILE A 101 7.64 0.63 5.68
C ILE A 101 6.99 1.83 6.37
N MET A 102 6.60 2.82 5.59
CA MET A 102 5.97 4.03 6.08
C MET A 102 4.47 4.00 5.74
N ILE A 103 3.64 4.22 6.74
CA ILE A 103 2.19 4.03 6.63
C ILE A 103 1.49 5.33 7.01
N ASP A 104 0.58 5.78 6.14
CA ASP A 104 -0.36 6.85 6.42
C ASP A 104 -1.76 6.38 5.99
N ILE A 105 -2.43 5.69 6.90
CA ILE A 105 -3.79 5.15 6.72
C ILE A 105 -4.65 5.80 7.77
N GLY A 106 -5.52 6.73 7.36
CA GLY A 106 -6.49 7.38 8.23
C GLY A 106 -7.72 6.49 8.47
N ASP A 107 -8.29 6.55 9.67
CA ASP A 107 -9.65 6.07 9.91
C ASP A 107 -10.62 7.25 9.76
N GLU A 108 -11.57 7.17 8.82
CA GLU A 108 -12.61 8.16 8.54
C GLU A 108 -13.61 8.41 9.70
N GLN A 109 -13.40 7.87 10.90
CA GLN A 109 -14.46 7.71 11.90
C GLN A 109 -14.49 8.75 13.02
N SER A 110 -13.79 9.87 12.97
CA SER A 110 -13.92 10.91 13.98
C SER A 110 -14.17 12.29 13.39
N ILE A 111 -15.44 12.62 13.24
CA ILE A 111 -15.92 13.97 12.83
C ILE A 111 -15.42 15.08 13.78
N GLU A 112 -15.04 14.77 14.99
CA GLU A 112 -14.54 15.75 15.99
C GLU A 112 -13.08 16.17 15.79
N ASN A 113 -12.33 15.55 14.85
CA ASN A 113 -10.90 15.73 14.69
C ASN A 113 -10.41 16.09 13.27
N ASP A 114 -11.28 16.57 12.38
CA ASP A 114 -10.88 16.81 10.96
C ASP A 114 -9.65 17.70 10.81
N LEU A 115 -9.52 18.76 11.60
CA LEU A 115 -8.36 19.66 11.55
C LEU A 115 -7.08 19.00 12.10
N SER A 116 -7.21 18.18 13.13
CA SER A 116 -6.09 17.44 13.72
C SER A 116 -5.63 16.29 12.78
N THR A 117 -6.58 15.66 12.11
CA THR A 117 -6.32 14.58 11.14
C THR A 117 -5.56 15.13 9.92
N TYR A 118 -6.00 16.24 9.32
CA TYR A 118 -5.31 16.88 8.21
C TYR A 118 -3.88 17.30 8.57
N SER A 119 -3.71 17.93 9.73
CA SER A 119 -2.38 18.34 10.21
C SER A 119 -1.46 17.13 10.43
N SER A 120 -1.99 16.03 10.93
CA SER A 120 -1.25 14.78 11.11
C SER A 120 -0.82 14.17 9.78
N HIS A 121 -1.72 14.14 8.79
CA HIS A 121 -1.38 13.70 7.42
C HIS A 121 -0.27 14.56 6.80
N LEU A 122 -0.35 15.89 6.91
CA LEU A 122 0.70 16.79 6.41
C LEU A 122 2.05 16.53 7.10
N LEU A 123 2.04 16.30 8.41
CA LEU A 123 3.26 16.00 9.16
C LEU A 123 3.85 14.65 8.73
N ASN A 124 3.00 13.63 8.54
CA ASN A 124 3.41 12.33 8.02
C ASN A 124 4.01 12.47 6.62
N MET A 125 3.34 13.19 5.70
CA MET A 125 3.87 13.45 4.36
C MET A 125 5.24 14.15 4.41
N LYS A 126 5.40 15.16 5.25
CA LYS A 126 6.68 15.84 5.45
C LYS A 126 7.78 14.88 5.91
N ASN A 127 7.47 14.00 6.86
CA ASN A 127 8.41 13.02 7.37
C ASN A 127 8.75 11.96 6.30
N MET A 128 7.75 11.48 5.57
CA MET A 128 7.95 10.55 4.46
C MET A 128 8.82 11.17 3.36
N MET A 129 8.56 12.42 2.95
CA MET A 129 9.40 13.12 1.98
C MET A 129 10.86 13.25 2.42
N ARG A 130 11.12 13.40 3.71
CA ARG A 130 12.48 13.53 4.23
C ARG A 130 13.22 12.20 4.28
N GLN A 131 12.54 11.13 4.69
CA GLN A 131 13.14 9.84 5.04
C GLN A 131 13.06 8.80 3.94
N ALA A 132 12.06 8.90 3.05
CA ALA A 132 11.89 7.94 1.96
C ALA A 132 13.11 7.87 1.03
N GLY A 133 13.39 6.67 0.54
CA GLY A 133 14.47 6.37 -0.39
C GLY A 133 14.21 5.06 -1.15
N GLU A 134 15.17 4.60 -1.93
CA GLU A 134 15.06 3.45 -2.86
C GLU A 134 14.66 2.13 -2.20
N ARG A 135 14.74 2.02 -0.88
CA ARG A 135 14.37 0.82 -0.13
C ARG A 135 13.20 1.06 0.84
N THR A 136 12.44 2.10 0.61
CA THR A 136 11.26 2.46 1.41
C THR A 136 10.00 2.04 0.68
N LEU A 137 9.07 1.37 1.39
CA LEU A 137 7.71 1.12 0.92
C LEU A 137 6.75 2.11 1.58
N LEU A 138 6.07 2.89 0.77
CA LEU A 138 5.05 3.86 1.18
C LEU A 138 3.65 3.26 1.02
N LEU A 139 2.83 3.37 2.04
CA LEU A 139 1.43 2.94 2.03
C LEU A 139 0.56 4.11 2.46
N ILE A 140 -0.08 4.77 1.50
CA ILE A 140 -0.81 6.02 1.75
C ILE A 140 -2.25 5.86 1.28
N ASP A 141 -3.20 5.99 2.20
CA ASP A 141 -4.63 5.99 1.89
C ASP A 141 -5.14 7.43 1.74
N GLU A 142 -6.06 7.64 0.82
CA GLU A 142 -6.72 8.91 0.55
C GLU A 142 -5.77 10.11 0.35
N PHE A 143 -4.71 9.89 -0.42
CA PHE A 143 -3.64 10.85 -0.60
C PHE A 143 -4.13 12.23 -1.07
N GLY A 144 -3.78 13.25 -0.30
CA GLY A 144 -4.09 14.66 -0.57
C GLY A 144 -5.45 15.15 -0.05
N THR A 145 -6.26 14.30 0.59
CA THR A 145 -7.57 14.71 1.14
C THR A 145 -7.45 15.63 2.36
N GLY A 146 -8.55 16.27 2.74
CA GLY A 146 -8.62 17.11 3.94
C GLY A 146 -8.41 18.60 3.68
N THR A 147 -8.25 19.04 2.43
CA THR A 147 -8.18 20.45 2.05
C THR A 147 -9.01 20.72 0.79
N GLU A 148 -9.03 21.98 0.36
CA GLU A 148 -9.69 22.38 -0.88
C GLU A 148 -9.13 21.56 -2.05
N PRO A 149 -10.00 20.97 -2.93
CA PRO A 149 -9.60 19.96 -3.90
C PRO A 149 -8.49 20.38 -4.88
N GLN A 150 -8.46 21.66 -5.31
CA GLN A 150 -7.43 22.14 -6.24
C GLN A 150 -6.07 22.22 -5.55
N ILE A 151 -6.03 22.73 -4.32
CA ILE A 151 -4.82 22.84 -3.51
C ILE A 151 -4.32 21.44 -3.13
N GLY A 152 -5.22 20.58 -2.63
CA GLY A 152 -4.90 19.22 -2.25
C GLY A 152 -4.33 18.39 -3.40
N GLY A 153 -4.94 18.49 -4.59
CA GLY A 153 -4.46 17.83 -5.79
C GLY A 153 -3.07 18.30 -6.24
N ALA A 154 -2.81 19.61 -6.23
CA ALA A 154 -1.51 20.17 -6.60
C ALA A 154 -0.41 19.80 -5.59
N MET A 155 -0.73 19.82 -4.28
CA MET A 155 0.21 19.41 -3.24
C MET A 155 0.53 17.91 -3.35
N ALA A 156 -0.48 17.08 -3.56
CA ALA A 156 -0.30 15.64 -3.72
C ALA A 156 0.60 15.32 -4.92
N GLU A 157 0.43 15.99 -6.05
CA GLU A 157 1.27 15.83 -7.23
C GLU A 157 2.73 16.24 -6.95
N ALA A 158 2.94 17.36 -6.26
CA ALA A 158 4.29 17.83 -5.89
C ALA A 158 4.99 16.82 -4.94
N VAL A 159 4.27 16.25 -3.98
CA VAL A 159 4.78 15.24 -3.05
C VAL A 159 5.07 13.92 -3.78
N LEU A 160 4.16 13.48 -4.65
CA LEU A 160 4.35 12.28 -5.47
C LEU A 160 5.62 12.39 -6.33
N ASN A 161 5.84 13.53 -6.98
CA ASN A 161 7.05 13.80 -7.76
C ASN A 161 8.34 13.68 -6.92
N GLN A 162 8.29 14.03 -5.62
CA GLN A 162 9.44 13.82 -4.73
C GLN A 162 9.66 12.33 -4.43
N PHE A 163 8.60 11.55 -4.24
CA PHE A 163 8.74 10.10 -4.03
C PHE A 163 9.28 9.39 -5.27
N VAL A 164 8.82 9.78 -6.46
CA VAL A 164 9.34 9.25 -7.74
C VAL A 164 10.83 9.58 -7.90
N LYS A 165 11.24 10.83 -7.68
CA LYS A 165 12.66 11.24 -7.75
C LYS A 165 13.57 10.51 -6.77
N LYS A 166 13.03 10.08 -5.64
CA LYS A 166 13.75 9.30 -4.62
C LYS A 166 13.72 7.80 -4.87
N HIS A 167 13.07 7.36 -5.95
CA HIS A 167 12.84 5.95 -6.26
C HIS A 167 12.20 5.18 -5.10
N ALA A 168 11.34 5.83 -4.30
CA ALA A 168 10.60 5.18 -3.23
C ALA A 168 9.50 4.30 -3.83
N TRP A 169 9.28 3.13 -3.26
CA TRP A 169 8.23 2.22 -3.66
C TRP A 169 6.92 2.59 -2.95
N GLY A 170 5.78 2.35 -3.58
CA GLY A 170 4.55 2.70 -2.91
C GLY A 170 3.28 2.15 -3.51
N VAL A 171 2.26 2.05 -2.64
CA VAL A 171 0.86 1.89 -3.02
C VAL A 171 0.09 3.06 -2.42
N ILE A 172 -0.55 3.83 -3.27
CA ILE A 172 -1.20 5.09 -2.90
C ILE A 172 -2.64 5.07 -3.41
N THR A 173 -3.60 5.30 -2.53
CA THR A 173 -4.99 5.51 -2.96
C THR A 173 -5.31 7.00 -3.02
N THR A 174 -6.17 7.39 -3.95
CA THR A 174 -6.57 8.79 -4.11
C THR A 174 -7.92 8.93 -4.79
N HIS A 175 -8.56 10.08 -4.58
CA HIS A 175 -9.73 10.54 -5.32
C HIS A 175 -9.39 11.59 -6.40
N TYR A 176 -8.16 12.09 -6.43
CA TYR A 176 -7.74 13.16 -7.34
C TYR A 176 -7.43 12.64 -8.74
N GLN A 177 -8.12 13.19 -9.73
CA GLN A 177 -7.95 12.81 -11.13
C GLN A 177 -6.60 13.26 -11.71
N ASN A 178 -6.05 14.38 -11.25
CA ASN A 178 -4.74 14.87 -11.69
C ASN A 178 -3.62 13.89 -11.38
N LEU A 179 -3.68 13.15 -10.26
CA LEU A 179 -2.68 12.13 -9.94
C LEU A 179 -2.74 10.94 -10.91
N LYS A 180 -3.93 10.60 -11.42
CA LYS A 180 -4.07 9.60 -12.46
C LYS A 180 -3.40 10.08 -13.77
N HIS A 181 -3.66 11.30 -14.18
CA HIS A 181 -2.99 11.89 -15.36
C HIS A 181 -1.47 11.99 -15.18
N TYR A 182 -1.03 12.31 -13.97
CA TYR A 182 0.40 12.31 -13.64
C TYR A 182 1.01 10.91 -13.86
N ALA A 183 0.38 9.85 -13.33
CA ALA A 183 0.85 8.47 -13.49
C ALA A 183 0.88 8.02 -14.96
N ASP A 184 -0.11 8.44 -15.77
CA ASP A 184 -0.17 8.11 -17.21
C ASP A 184 0.91 8.84 -18.04
N SER A 185 1.49 9.94 -17.52
CA SER A 185 2.45 10.80 -18.23
C SER A 185 3.89 10.70 -17.75
N HIS A 186 4.15 9.94 -16.68
CA HIS A 186 5.48 9.80 -16.09
C HIS A 186 5.82 8.31 -15.91
N ASP A 187 7.07 7.98 -16.17
CA ASP A 187 7.67 6.69 -15.84
C ASP A 187 8.08 6.69 -14.36
N GLY A 188 7.63 5.66 -13.58
CA GLY A 188 8.02 5.60 -12.17
C GLY A 188 7.13 4.79 -11.25
#